data_e86347dc11b8feb363f01c2d0219a0bc
#
_entry.id   e86347dc11b8feb363f01c2d0219a0bc
#
_cell.length_a   1.000
_cell.length_b   1.000
_cell.length_c   1.000
_cell.angle_alpha   90.00
_cell.angle_beta   90.00
_cell.angle_gamma   90.00
#
_symmetry.space_group_name_H-M   'P 1'
#
loop_
_entity.id
_entity.type
_entity.pdbx_description
1 polymer ?
#
loop_
_entity_poly.entity_id
_entity_poly.type
_entity_poly.pdbx_seq_one_letter_code
_entity_poly.pdbx_strand_id
1 'polypeptide(L)'
;MTSSNRYDVTNWTVGDPYEDIGIVLNSIINDIKERQFDSNLYGGKPGGVIYIPPGDYLLRTQVVIDISFLRIEGSGHGFTSSSIRFNVPESEWPNLHELWPGGSRILVDIDATEGQDEWESAGFYVHRTGNPRISSIEFSNFCIDGLHFVADDSKLFPENTYVNGKTGIYVADANDSFRINGMGFIYLENALKIYNADALSIHDNFIAECGSCIELCGWGQASKITDNLIGAGLSGHSIYAENHGGLLITANNIFPRGVSSVYLSGVTRSNISNNRLHSFYPGMMVLTKDSSENLISSNHFLRDQEPWAPFDGVNNGLDDDFGLLRIDGSHNSIIGNHFSEVMDHGSIRPKGTKPAIIRVSQGEANYIVSNHSIGVDVTRASSESAYESQVDALLNINASKYLPIRCVVVEANSTRNTILDSGKENEVEINLQVNAFRPTPSSSREPA
;
A
#
# COMPACT_ATOMS: atom_id res chain seq x y z
N MET A 1 -0.52 9.23 44.82
CA MET A 1 0.07 9.12 43.48
C MET A 1 -1.11 9.07 42.51
N THR A 2 -1.26 10.06 41.66
CA THR A 2 -2.25 10.01 40.59
C THR A 2 -1.78 8.94 39.61
N SER A 3 -2.44 7.80 39.59
CA SER A 3 -2.13 6.72 38.63
C SER A 3 -2.34 7.26 37.21
N SER A 4 -1.24 7.39 36.48
CA SER A 4 -1.28 7.77 35.08
C SER A 4 -1.83 6.59 34.27
N ASN A 5 -2.77 6.84 33.34
CA ASN A 5 -3.20 5.84 32.35
C ASN A 5 -2.13 5.60 31.27
N ARG A 6 -0.95 6.15 31.43
CA ARG A 6 0.17 6.03 30.50
C ARG A 6 1.25 5.17 31.11
N TYR A 7 1.57 4.09 30.45
CA TYR A 7 2.54 3.07 30.85
C TYR A 7 3.77 3.19 29.95
N ASP A 8 4.91 3.50 30.53
CA ASP A 8 6.18 3.52 29.82
C ASP A 8 6.83 2.13 29.93
N VAL A 9 7.12 1.51 28.80
CA VAL A 9 7.64 0.12 28.76
C VAL A 9 8.99 -0.03 29.45
N THR A 10 9.81 1.03 29.48
CA THR A 10 11.13 1.00 30.11
C THR A 10 11.08 1.16 31.65
N ASN A 11 9.93 1.60 32.15
CA ASN A 11 9.69 1.76 33.59
C ASN A 11 8.83 0.61 34.16
N TRP A 12 8.46 -0.35 33.34
CA TRP A 12 7.66 -1.51 33.77
C TRP A 12 8.55 -2.53 34.48
N THR A 13 8.02 -3.20 35.48
CA THR A 13 8.83 -4.07 36.37
C THR A 13 8.82 -5.54 35.95
N VAL A 14 8.03 -5.91 34.94
CA VAL A 14 7.91 -7.29 34.45
C VAL A 14 8.57 -7.40 33.10
N GLY A 15 9.65 -8.18 33.04
CA GLY A 15 10.44 -8.38 31.81
C GLY A 15 11.46 -7.25 31.55
N ASP A 16 12.30 -7.49 30.56
CA ASP A 16 13.21 -6.50 29.99
C ASP A 16 12.73 -6.15 28.58
N PRO A 17 12.34 -4.89 28.30
CA PRO A 17 11.82 -4.51 27.00
C PRO A 17 12.84 -4.63 25.87
N TYR A 18 14.15 -4.59 26.18
CA TYR A 18 15.20 -4.74 25.18
C TYR A 18 15.48 -6.21 24.84
N GLU A 19 15.20 -7.14 25.76
CA GLU A 19 15.31 -8.59 25.49
C GLU A 19 14.06 -9.16 24.83
N ASP A 20 12.87 -8.77 25.34
CA ASP A 20 11.59 -9.17 24.75
C ASP A 20 10.46 -8.20 25.14
N ILE A 21 10.21 -7.21 24.31
CA ILE A 21 9.15 -6.23 24.54
C ILE A 21 7.75 -6.87 24.55
N GLY A 22 7.57 -8.03 23.93
CA GLY A 22 6.28 -8.72 23.91
C GLY A 22 5.83 -9.17 25.30
N ILE A 23 6.74 -9.65 26.12
CA ILE A 23 6.45 -9.97 27.53
C ILE A 23 5.99 -8.74 28.29
N VAL A 24 6.70 -7.62 28.12
CA VAL A 24 6.40 -6.34 28.77
C VAL A 24 5.03 -5.83 28.34
N LEU A 25 4.76 -5.77 27.05
CA LEU A 25 3.50 -5.29 26.51
C LEU A 25 2.31 -6.13 26.97
N ASN A 26 2.42 -7.46 26.90
CA ASN A 26 1.38 -8.36 27.38
C ASN A 26 1.11 -8.20 28.88
N SER A 27 2.17 -7.99 29.69
CA SER A 27 2.01 -7.74 31.11
C SER A 27 1.30 -6.41 31.41
N ILE A 28 1.60 -5.34 30.66
CA ILE A 28 0.91 -4.05 30.79
C ILE A 28 -0.56 -4.20 30.36
N ILE A 29 -0.82 -4.88 29.24
CA ILE A 29 -2.19 -5.12 28.74
C ILE A 29 -3.01 -5.85 29.82
N ASN A 30 -2.45 -6.88 30.48
CA ASN A 30 -3.11 -7.59 31.56
C ASN A 30 -3.38 -6.68 32.79
N ASP A 31 -2.44 -5.83 33.17
CA ASP A 31 -2.64 -4.85 34.25
C ASP A 31 -3.78 -3.88 33.92
N ILE A 32 -3.80 -3.34 32.69
CA ILE A 32 -4.89 -2.47 32.21
C ILE A 32 -6.23 -3.22 32.28
N LYS A 33 -6.25 -4.47 31.82
CA LYS A 33 -7.45 -5.33 31.81
C LYS A 33 -8.01 -5.56 33.21
N GLU A 34 -7.16 -5.84 34.19
CA GLU A 34 -7.56 -6.02 35.57
C GLU A 34 -8.09 -4.73 36.20
N ARG A 35 -7.44 -3.58 35.91
CA ARG A 35 -7.83 -2.28 36.46
C ARG A 35 -9.07 -1.66 35.83
N GLN A 36 -9.48 -2.09 34.65
CA GLN A 36 -10.69 -1.57 34.01
C GLN A 36 -11.95 -1.72 34.87
N PHE A 37 -11.97 -2.68 35.78
CA PHE A 37 -13.11 -2.95 36.66
C PHE A 37 -13.05 -2.17 37.98
N ASP A 38 -11.97 -1.47 38.26
CA ASP A 38 -11.88 -0.62 39.46
C ASP A 38 -12.49 0.77 39.19
N SER A 39 -13.73 0.95 39.67
CA SER A 39 -14.46 2.22 39.49
C SER A 39 -13.79 3.42 40.19
N ASN A 40 -12.85 3.19 41.09
CA ASN A 40 -12.11 4.25 41.75
C ASN A 40 -10.87 4.73 40.98
N LEU A 41 -10.49 3.97 39.94
CA LEU A 41 -9.39 4.35 39.07
C LEU A 41 -9.94 5.04 37.81
N TYR A 42 -9.23 6.02 37.31
CA TYR A 42 -9.48 6.68 36.03
C TYR A 42 -10.90 7.23 35.83
N GLY A 43 -11.60 7.56 36.87
CA GLY A 43 -12.97 8.03 36.79
C GLY A 43 -13.97 6.97 36.31
N GLY A 44 -13.63 5.69 36.44
CA GLY A 44 -14.47 4.57 36.08
C GLY A 44 -14.64 4.36 34.56
N LYS A 45 -13.69 4.81 33.76
CA LYS A 45 -13.67 4.61 32.30
C LYS A 45 -12.52 3.69 31.89
N PRO A 46 -12.76 2.74 30.97
CA PRO A 46 -11.69 1.92 30.41
C PRO A 46 -10.80 2.75 29.50
N GLY A 47 -9.56 2.32 29.34
CA GLY A 47 -8.60 2.90 28.43
C GLY A 47 -7.18 2.96 29.00
N GLY A 48 -6.22 2.87 28.11
CA GLY A 48 -4.82 2.96 28.47
C GLY A 48 -3.94 3.39 27.31
N VAL A 49 -2.81 4.01 27.63
CA VAL A 49 -1.77 4.36 26.66
C VAL A 49 -0.50 3.63 27.06
N ILE A 50 0.05 2.83 26.16
CA ILE A 50 1.36 2.23 26.30
C ILE A 50 2.34 3.05 25.48
N TYR A 51 3.36 3.56 26.12
CA TYR A 51 4.39 4.39 25.49
C TYR A 51 5.70 3.63 25.35
N ILE A 52 6.23 3.66 24.13
CA ILE A 52 7.50 3.05 23.75
C ILE A 52 8.50 4.19 23.50
N PRO A 53 9.46 4.44 24.42
CA PRO A 53 10.50 5.44 24.20
C PRO A 53 11.38 5.15 22.98
N PRO A 54 12.23 6.11 22.53
CA PRO A 54 13.22 5.84 21.50
C PRO A 54 14.12 4.66 21.86
N GLY A 55 14.32 3.75 20.93
CA GLY A 55 15.15 2.55 21.12
C GLY A 55 14.78 1.43 20.20
N ASP A 56 15.63 0.41 20.17
CA ASP A 56 15.42 -0.84 19.44
C ASP A 56 15.00 -1.93 20.42
N TYR A 57 13.83 -2.53 20.19
CA TYR A 57 13.19 -3.48 21.08
C TYR A 57 12.97 -4.81 20.34
N LEU A 58 13.53 -5.90 20.85
CA LEU A 58 13.27 -7.23 20.29
C LEU A 58 11.87 -7.71 20.67
N LEU A 59 11.15 -8.24 19.69
CA LEU A 59 9.83 -8.83 19.88
C LEU A 59 9.91 -10.32 19.58
N ARG A 60 10.02 -11.14 20.63
CA ARG A 60 10.08 -12.61 20.55
C ARG A 60 8.80 -13.29 20.97
N THR A 61 8.03 -12.61 21.80
CA THR A 61 6.72 -13.06 22.23
C THR A 61 5.63 -12.24 21.55
N GLN A 62 4.73 -12.89 20.86
CA GLN A 62 3.57 -12.23 20.23
C GLN A 62 2.80 -11.38 21.24
N VAL A 63 2.48 -10.16 20.85
CA VAL A 63 1.60 -9.28 21.64
C VAL A 63 0.16 -9.57 21.32
N VAL A 64 -0.60 -10.01 22.30
CA VAL A 64 -2.03 -10.31 22.16
C VAL A 64 -2.88 -9.19 22.75
N ILE A 65 -3.70 -8.56 21.91
CA ILE A 65 -4.58 -7.47 22.31
C ILE A 65 -6.03 -7.96 22.27
N ASP A 66 -6.64 -8.11 23.42
CA ASP A 66 -8.03 -8.54 23.61
C ASP A 66 -8.90 -7.50 24.34
N ILE A 67 -8.39 -6.27 24.51
CA ILE A 67 -9.08 -5.16 25.18
C ILE A 67 -9.34 -4.01 24.19
N SER A 68 -10.41 -3.27 24.42
CA SER A 68 -10.74 -2.06 23.67
C SER A 68 -10.11 -0.81 24.31
N PHE A 69 -10.11 0.31 23.60
CA PHE A 69 -9.64 1.62 24.10
C PHE A 69 -8.16 1.62 24.46
N LEU A 70 -7.36 0.89 23.73
CA LEU A 70 -5.91 0.83 23.92
C LEU A 70 -5.21 1.65 22.85
N ARG A 71 -4.26 2.49 23.25
CA ARG A 71 -3.32 3.14 22.37
C ARG A 71 -1.91 2.65 22.67
N ILE A 72 -1.19 2.23 21.63
CA ILE A 72 0.24 1.94 21.69
C ILE A 72 0.93 3.01 20.85
N GLU A 73 1.81 3.81 21.46
CA GLU A 73 2.48 4.93 20.81
C GLU A 73 3.97 4.93 21.03
N GLY A 74 4.71 5.32 20.01
CA GLY A 74 6.17 5.51 20.08
C GLY A 74 6.59 6.97 19.97
N SER A 75 7.89 7.18 19.79
CA SER A 75 8.54 8.49 19.66
C SER A 75 8.95 8.82 18.23
N GLY A 76 8.24 8.33 17.24
CA GLY A 76 8.56 8.41 15.82
C GLY A 76 8.93 7.05 15.28
N HIS A 77 8.64 6.83 13.99
CA HIS A 77 8.80 5.49 13.41
C HIS A 77 10.25 5.10 13.11
N GLY A 78 11.22 6.00 13.23
CA GLY A 78 12.65 5.67 13.08
C GLY A 78 12.99 4.96 11.75
N PHE A 79 12.15 5.13 10.74
CA PHE A 79 12.26 4.43 9.49
C PHE A 79 13.50 4.87 8.73
N THR A 80 14.33 3.91 8.36
CA THR A 80 15.47 4.15 7.48
C THR A 80 15.21 3.38 6.20
N SER A 81 14.88 4.09 5.12
CA SER A 81 14.68 3.44 3.83
C SER A 81 15.93 2.73 3.36
N SER A 82 15.76 1.71 2.51
CA SER A 82 16.89 1.01 1.89
C SER A 82 17.84 1.97 1.18
N SER A 83 17.31 3.00 0.53
CA SER A 83 18.12 4.01 -0.14
C SER A 83 19.05 4.78 0.79
N ILE A 84 18.65 5.10 2.01
CA ILE A 84 19.54 5.75 2.98
C ILE A 84 20.61 4.77 3.45
N ARG A 85 20.25 3.51 3.73
CA ARG A 85 21.22 2.48 4.13
C ARG A 85 22.29 2.23 3.07
N PHE A 86 21.96 2.34 1.78
CA PHE A 86 22.93 2.20 0.70
C PHE A 86 23.79 3.42 0.45
N ASN A 87 23.26 4.62 0.67
CA ASN A 87 23.93 5.87 0.34
C ASN A 87 24.83 6.42 1.44
N VAL A 88 24.57 6.04 2.69
CA VAL A 88 25.36 6.44 3.85
C VAL A 88 25.82 5.20 4.59
N PRO A 89 27.06 4.74 4.39
CA PRO A 89 27.60 3.60 5.10
C PRO A 89 27.48 3.76 6.63
N GLU A 90 27.18 2.70 7.31
CA GLU A 90 27.00 2.69 8.78
C GLU A 90 28.21 3.28 9.52
N SER A 91 29.41 3.06 8.97
CA SER A 91 30.65 3.63 9.50
C SER A 91 30.69 5.17 9.47
N GLU A 92 29.88 5.81 8.66
CA GLU A 92 29.81 7.26 8.52
C GLU A 92 28.69 7.88 9.37
N TRP A 93 27.75 7.11 9.90
CA TRP A 93 26.64 7.62 10.70
C TRP A 93 27.07 8.47 11.90
N PRO A 94 28.15 8.16 12.64
CA PRO A 94 28.63 9.02 13.70
C PRO A 94 29.02 10.43 13.25
N ASN A 95 29.42 10.59 11.98
CA ASN A 95 29.79 11.87 11.39
C ASN A 95 28.59 12.78 11.09
N LEU A 96 27.39 12.24 11.05
CA LEU A 96 26.15 12.99 10.85
C LEU A 96 25.71 13.74 12.12
N HIS A 97 26.42 13.57 13.22
CA HIS A 97 26.05 14.09 14.54
C HIS A 97 24.69 13.61 15.06
N GLU A 98 24.20 12.51 14.52
CA GLU A 98 22.95 11.86 14.88
C GLU A 98 23.18 10.35 15.05
N LEU A 99 22.37 9.72 15.87
CA LEU A 99 22.31 8.26 15.95
C LEU A 99 21.23 7.74 15.01
N TRP A 100 21.61 6.90 14.09
CA TRP A 100 20.72 6.30 13.10
C TRP A 100 20.62 4.78 13.30
N PRO A 101 19.46 4.19 13.04
CA PRO A 101 18.14 4.82 12.94
C PRO A 101 17.64 5.32 14.28
N GLY A 102 16.79 6.36 14.28
CA GLY A 102 16.20 6.94 15.48
C GLY A 102 14.78 6.41 15.76
N GLY A 103 14.10 7.02 16.72
CA GLY A 103 12.71 6.71 17.05
C GLY A 103 12.54 5.40 17.81
N SER A 104 11.31 4.88 17.82
CA SER A 104 10.94 3.64 18.51
C SER A 104 10.80 2.52 17.49
N ARG A 105 11.62 1.48 17.57
CA ARG A 105 11.62 0.36 16.63
C ARG A 105 11.36 -0.95 17.35
N ILE A 106 10.41 -1.72 16.84
CA ILE A 106 10.13 -3.09 17.29
C ILE A 106 10.66 -4.04 16.24
N LEU A 107 11.63 -4.85 16.62
CA LEU A 107 12.34 -5.79 15.79
C LEU A 107 11.69 -7.17 15.96
N VAL A 108 10.91 -7.61 14.97
CA VAL A 108 10.15 -8.88 15.04
C VAL A 108 11.10 -10.07 14.90
N ASP A 109 11.42 -10.69 16.02
CA ASP A 109 12.28 -11.88 16.15
C ASP A 109 11.42 -13.13 16.47
N ILE A 110 10.23 -13.19 15.93
CA ILE A 110 9.33 -14.35 16.02
C ILE A 110 9.64 -15.25 14.82
N ASP A 111 9.95 -16.50 15.09
CA ASP A 111 10.16 -17.49 14.03
C ASP A 111 8.82 -17.84 13.36
N ALA A 112 8.79 -17.73 12.04
CA ALA A 112 7.69 -18.24 11.24
C ALA A 112 8.04 -19.62 10.70
N THR A 113 7.18 -20.60 10.94
CA THR A 113 7.34 -21.98 10.43
C THR A 113 6.47 -22.19 9.20
N GLU A 114 6.99 -22.96 8.24
CA GLU A 114 6.24 -23.31 7.02
C GLU A 114 4.91 -24.00 7.38
N GLY A 115 3.80 -23.53 6.82
CA GLY A 115 2.47 -24.06 7.06
C GLY A 115 1.77 -23.51 8.31
N GLN A 116 2.36 -22.57 9.00
CA GLN A 116 1.77 -21.84 10.11
C GLN A 116 0.76 -20.80 9.61
N ASP A 117 -0.29 -20.54 10.39
CA ASP A 117 -1.23 -19.47 10.07
C ASP A 117 -0.55 -18.09 10.23
N GLU A 118 -0.87 -17.14 9.37
CA GLU A 118 -0.26 -15.79 9.36
C GLU A 118 -0.44 -15.01 10.67
N TRP A 119 -1.48 -15.31 11.45
CA TRP A 119 -1.70 -14.69 12.75
C TRP A 119 -0.72 -15.20 13.81
N GLU A 120 -0.19 -16.41 13.68
CA GLU A 120 0.74 -17.01 14.64
C GLU A 120 2.13 -16.38 14.58
N SER A 121 2.52 -15.87 13.41
CA SER A 121 3.77 -15.12 13.19
C SER A 121 3.62 -13.61 13.32
N ALA A 122 2.43 -13.12 13.69
CA ALA A 122 2.20 -11.70 13.84
C ALA A 122 2.89 -11.14 15.10
N GLY A 123 3.56 -10.00 14.93
CA GLY A 123 4.10 -9.26 16.07
C GLY A 123 2.99 -8.81 17.02
N PHE A 124 1.93 -8.26 16.44
CA PHE A 124 0.71 -7.86 17.16
C PHE A 124 -0.49 -8.63 16.63
N TYR A 125 -1.12 -9.38 17.51
CA TYR A 125 -2.35 -10.11 17.23
C TYR A 125 -3.52 -9.49 18.01
N VAL A 126 -4.45 -8.88 17.27
CA VAL A 126 -5.64 -8.26 17.85
C VAL A 126 -6.81 -9.18 17.67
N HIS A 127 -7.32 -9.74 18.75
CA HIS A 127 -8.40 -10.72 18.71
C HIS A 127 -9.23 -10.73 19.98
N ARG A 128 -10.53 -10.82 19.84
CA ARG A 128 -11.48 -11.08 20.94
C ARG A 128 -12.63 -11.92 20.42
N THR A 129 -12.98 -12.98 21.16
CA THR A 129 -14.19 -13.73 20.92
C THR A 129 -15.37 -13.16 21.69
N GLY A 130 -16.52 -13.08 21.06
CA GLY A 130 -17.77 -12.69 21.71
C GLY A 130 -18.05 -11.19 21.76
N ASN A 131 -18.96 -10.80 22.66
CA ASN A 131 -19.40 -9.42 22.82
C ASN A 131 -18.94 -8.84 24.17
N PRO A 132 -18.71 -7.52 24.26
CA PRO A 132 -18.72 -6.55 23.18
C PRO A 132 -17.56 -6.76 22.21
N ARG A 133 -17.76 -6.37 20.94
CA ARG A 133 -16.70 -6.38 19.93
C ARG A 133 -15.52 -5.51 20.39
N ILE A 134 -14.33 -5.86 19.94
CA ILE A 134 -13.14 -5.04 20.18
C ILE A 134 -13.22 -3.77 19.33
N SER A 135 -12.87 -2.61 19.92
CA SER A 135 -12.93 -1.32 19.22
C SER A 135 -11.93 -0.33 19.76
N SER A 136 -11.73 0.76 19.02
CA SER A 136 -10.91 1.90 19.45
C SER A 136 -9.47 1.50 19.86
N ILE A 137 -8.83 0.68 19.02
CA ILE A 137 -7.40 0.40 19.12
C ILE A 137 -6.64 1.38 18.24
N GLU A 138 -5.56 1.92 18.75
CA GLU A 138 -4.68 2.82 18.01
C GLU A 138 -3.22 2.39 18.13
N PHE A 139 -2.55 2.29 16.96
CA PHE A 139 -1.11 2.14 16.82
C PHE A 139 -0.54 3.41 16.22
N SER A 140 0.46 4.00 16.84
CA SER A 140 1.00 5.27 16.37
C SER A 140 2.47 5.49 16.65
N ASN A 141 3.17 6.09 15.67
CA ASN A 141 4.50 6.68 15.83
C ASN A 141 5.61 5.70 16.25
N PHE A 142 5.63 4.47 15.76
CA PHE A 142 6.76 3.56 15.91
C PHE A 142 6.94 2.69 14.66
N CYS A 143 8.08 2.01 14.55
CA CYS A 143 8.40 1.11 13.45
C CYS A 143 8.24 -0.35 13.86
N ILE A 144 7.73 -1.16 12.95
CA ILE A 144 7.76 -2.64 13.02
C ILE A 144 8.66 -3.12 11.89
N ASP A 145 9.76 -3.77 12.27
CA ASP A 145 10.83 -4.22 11.37
C ASP A 145 10.94 -5.75 11.41
N GLY A 146 10.87 -6.39 10.25
CA GLY A 146 10.95 -7.84 10.11
C GLY A 146 12.35 -8.44 10.19
N LEU A 147 13.41 -7.62 10.39
CA LEU A 147 14.82 -8.04 10.59
C LEU A 147 15.50 -8.76 9.41
N HIS A 148 14.95 -8.74 8.22
CA HIS A 148 15.49 -9.54 7.12
C HIS A 148 16.18 -8.75 5.99
N PHE A 149 16.66 -7.57 6.30
CA PHE A 149 17.51 -6.88 5.34
C PHE A 149 18.92 -7.47 5.35
N VAL A 150 19.27 -8.17 4.29
CA VAL A 150 20.64 -8.49 3.98
C VAL A 150 21.12 -7.52 2.92
N ALA A 151 21.96 -6.56 3.30
CA ALA A 151 22.64 -5.71 2.35
C ALA A 151 23.58 -6.58 1.51
N ASP A 152 23.14 -6.95 0.31
CA ASP A 152 23.99 -7.52 -0.70
C ASP A 152 24.34 -6.40 -1.67
N ASP A 153 25.57 -5.92 -1.61
CA ASP A 153 26.09 -4.86 -2.48
C ASP A 153 26.00 -5.22 -3.98
N SER A 154 25.78 -6.50 -4.30
CA SER A 154 25.65 -7.00 -5.68
C SER A 154 24.20 -7.01 -6.19
N LYS A 155 23.21 -6.87 -5.30
CA LYS A 155 21.78 -6.93 -5.65
C LYS A 155 21.03 -5.82 -4.95
N LEU A 156 20.54 -4.87 -5.71
CA LEU A 156 19.69 -3.78 -5.22
C LEU A 156 18.40 -4.30 -4.54
N PHE A 157 17.99 -5.52 -4.87
CA PHE A 157 16.84 -6.21 -4.29
C PHE A 157 17.18 -7.71 -4.19
N PRO A 158 17.66 -8.19 -3.03
CA PRO A 158 17.88 -9.61 -2.85
C PRO A 158 16.57 -10.37 -3.04
N GLU A 159 16.62 -11.40 -3.90
CA GLU A 159 15.50 -12.32 -4.10
C GLU A 159 15.03 -12.84 -2.75
N ASN A 160 13.72 -12.83 -2.50
CA ASN A 160 13.06 -13.38 -1.31
C ASN A 160 13.25 -12.63 0.03
N THR A 161 13.72 -11.39 0.06
CA THR A 161 13.80 -10.61 1.31
C THR A 161 12.43 -10.40 1.96
N TYR A 162 11.37 -10.50 1.17
CA TYR A 162 9.98 -10.22 1.58
C TYR A 162 9.18 -11.48 1.89
N VAL A 163 9.76 -12.65 1.71
CA VAL A 163 9.10 -13.94 1.99
C VAL A 163 9.75 -14.52 3.24
N ASN A 164 9.34 -14.02 4.39
CA ASN A 164 9.89 -14.40 5.68
C ASN A 164 8.83 -14.92 6.67
N GLY A 165 7.58 -15.04 6.24
CA GLY A 165 6.46 -15.51 7.04
C GLY A 165 5.99 -14.55 8.13
N LYS A 166 6.60 -13.36 8.28
CA LYS A 166 6.31 -12.45 9.38
C LYS A 166 5.19 -11.48 9.05
N THR A 167 4.26 -11.32 9.98
CA THR A 167 3.19 -10.34 9.91
C THR A 167 3.41 -9.26 10.98
N GLY A 168 3.32 -7.99 10.60
CA GLY A 168 3.46 -6.88 11.55
C GLY A 168 2.28 -6.78 12.50
N ILE A 169 1.11 -6.43 11.98
CA ILE A 169 -0.14 -6.35 12.74
C ILE A 169 -1.20 -7.21 12.05
N TYR A 170 -1.73 -8.16 12.78
CA TYR A 170 -2.87 -8.98 12.37
C TYR A 170 -4.09 -8.66 13.24
N VAL A 171 -5.18 -8.24 12.60
CA VAL A 171 -6.44 -7.94 13.28
C VAL A 171 -7.51 -8.91 12.79
N ALA A 172 -7.95 -9.82 13.64
CA ALA A 172 -8.93 -10.84 13.29
C ALA A 172 -10.34 -10.26 13.05
N ASP A 173 -10.66 -9.17 13.75
CA ASP A 173 -11.93 -8.44 13.65
C ASP A 173 -11.71 -6.96 13.99
N ALA A 174 -11.54 -6.11 12.96
CA ALA A 174 -11.36 -4.67 13.13
C ALA A 174 -12.73 -3.96 13.22
N ASN A 175 -13.47 -4.27 14.23
CA ASN A 175 -14.78 -3.68 14.41
C ASN A 175 -14.68 -2.33 15.09
N ASP A 176 -14.95 -1.29 14.30
CA ASP A 176 -15.19 0.08 14.74
C ASP A 176 -13.99 0.84 15.32
N SER A 177 -13.67 1.94 14.66
CA SER A 177 -12.76 2.98 15.16
C SER A 177 -11.30 2.54 15.39
N PHE A 178 -10.78 1.58 14.65
CA PHE A 178 -9.34 1.28 14.64
C PHE A 178 -8.55 2.38 13.93
N ARG A 179 -7.35 2.68 14.43
CA ARG A 179 -6.44 3.67 13.84
C ARG A 179 -5.02 3.15 13.79
N ILE A 180 -4.38 3.36 12.65
CA ILE A 180 -2.97 3.05 12.41
C ILE A 180 -2.38 4.29 11.73
N ASN A 181 -1.54 5.03 12.45
CA ASN A 181 -1.05 6.32 11.98
C ASN A 181 0.38 6.61 12.40
N GLY A 182 1.13 7.29 11.53
CA GLY A 182 2.51 7.66 11.80
C GLY A 182 3.44 6.46 12.01
N MET A 183 3.06 5.29 11.53
CA MET A 183 3.81 4.04 11.68
C MET A 183 4.82 3.85 10.56
N GLY A 184 5.90 3.13 10.87
CA GLY A 184 6.80 2.54 9.89
C GLY A 184 6.64 1.03 9.84
N PHE A 185 6.60 0.44 8.65
CA PHE A 185 6.62 -1.01 8.44
C PHE A 185 7.67 -1.34 7.39
N ILE A 186 8.55 -2.27 7.71
CA ILE A 186 9.64 -2.65 6.82
C ILE A 186 10.04 -4.11 6.99
N TYR A 187 10.40 -4.77 5.88
CA TYR A 187 10.91 -6.14 5.83
C TYR A 187 9.99 -7.21 6.42
N LEU A 188 8.69 -7.01 6.30
CA LEU A 188 7.66 -7.97 6.70
C LEU A 188 7.07 -8.62 5.44
N GLU A 189 6.67 -9.89 5.52
CA GLU A 189 5.89 -10.48 4.44
C GLU A 189 4.51 -9.83 4.35
N ASN A 190 3.87 -9.62 5.51
CA ASN A 190 2.61 -8.87 5.60
C ASN A 190 2.77 -7.72 6.61
N ALA A 191 2.69 -6.48 6.16
CA ALA A 191 2.76 -5.36 7.10
C ALA A 191 1.49 -5.25 7.95
N LEU A 192 0.33 -5.17 7.29
CA LEU A 192 -0.99 -5.08 7.90
C LEU A 192 -1.95 -6.07 7.27
N LYS A 193 -2.54 -6.95 8.06
CA LYS A 193 -3.60 -7.85 7.65
C LYS A 193 -4.80 -7.71 8.58
N ILE A 194 -5.91 -7.20 8.04
CA ILE A 194 -7.04 -6.72 8.84
C ILE A 194 -8.33 -7.30 8.30
N TYR A 195 -9.03 -8.03 9.14
CA TYR A 195 -10.30 -8.64 8.79
C TYR A 195 -11.49 -7.84 9.31
N ASN A 196 -12.55 -7.81 8.54
CA ASN A 196 -13.87 -7.30 8.90
C ASN A 196 -13.83 -5.83 9.39
N ALA A 197 -13.14 -4.97 8.66
CA ALA A 197 -12.92 -3.58 9.06
C ALA A 197 -14.18 -2.72 8.92
N ASP A 198 -14.58 -2.07 10.02
CA ASP A 198 -15.63 -1.05 10.03
C ASP A 198 -15.07 0.27 10.59
N ALA A 199 -15.20 1.35 9.83
CA ALA A 199 -14.70 2.67 10.17
C ALA A 199 -13.21 2.73 10.55
N LEU A 200 -12.39 1.87 9.94
CA LEU A 200 -10.94 1.83 10.10
C LEU A 200 -10.29 3.09 9.47
N SER A 201 -9.23 3.59 10.09
CA SER A 201 -8.41 4.67 9.55
C SER A 201 -6.93 4.31 9.54
N ILE A 202 -6.35 4.20 8.33
CA ILE A 202 -4.93 3.98 8.10
C ILE A 202 -4.37 5.22 7.40
N HIS A 203 -3.54 6.02 8.08
CA HIS A 203 -3.06 7.27 7.51
C HIS A 203 -1.67 7.70 8.03
N ASP A 204 -0.98 8.49 7.22
CA ASP A 204 0.35 9.03 7.54
C ASP A 204 1.40 7.96 7.84
N ASN A 205 1.28 6.76 7.23
CA ASN A 205 2.23 5.69 7.45
C ASN A 205 3.28 5.62 6.34
N PHE A 206 4.44 5.11 6.69
CA PHE A 206 5.49 4.74 5.76
C PHE A 206 5.61 3.21 5.72
N ILE A 207 5.17 2.58 4.65
CA ILE A 207 5.19 1.13 4.46
C ILE A 207 6.00 0.82 3.23
N ALA A 208 7.14 0.18 3.39
CA ALA A 208 7.99 -0.18 2.26
C ALA A 208 8.75 -1.46 2.51
N GLU A 209 9.28 -2.03 1.44
CA GLU A 209 10.08 -3.26 1.50
C GLU A 209 9.33 -4.42 2.22
N CYS A 210 8.01 -4.48 2.06
CA CYS A 210 7.14 -5.54 2.55
C CYS A 210 6.59 -6.39 1.40
N GLY A 211 6.26 -7.62 1.64
CA GLY A 211 5.61 -8.51 0.68
C GLY A 211 4.21 -8.01 0.30
N SER A 212 3.35 -7.84 1.27
CA SER A 212 2.05 -7.15 1.18
C SER A 212 2.02 -6.00 2.18
N CYS A 213 1.42 -4.87 1.80
CA CYS A 213 1.45 -3.69 2.67
C CYS A 213 0.17 -3.53 3.48
N ILE A 214 -0.98 -3.32 2.84
CA ILE A 214 -2.27 -3.16 3.51
C ILE A 214 -3.26 -4.15 2.90
N GLU A 215 -3.69 -5.13 3.67
CA GLU A 215 -4.71 -6.09 3.28
C GLU A 215 -5.95 -5.96 4.15
N LEU A 216 -7.06 -5.53 3.53
CA LEU A 216 -8.39 -5.51 4.14
C LEU A 216 -9.17 -6.72 3.65
N CYS A 217 -9.27 -7.74 4.49
CA CYS A 217 -9.84 -9.04 4.18
C CYS A 217 -11.24 -9.23 4.78
N GLY A 218 -11.95 -10.24 4.26
CA GLY A 218 -13.31 -10.54 4.70
C GLY A 218 -14.33 -9.55 4.16
N TRP A 219 -15.08 -8.92 5.04
CA TRP A 219 -16.02 -7.85 4.68
C TRP A 219 -15.64 -6.56 5.41
N GLY A 220 -16.03 -5.42 4.87
CA GLY A 220 -15.75 -4.15 5.52
C GLY A 220 -16.64 -3.03 5.02
N GLN A 221 -16.62 -1.91 5.75
CA GLN A 221 -17.33 -0.70 5.33
C GLN A 221 -16.71 0.57 5.91
N ALA A 222 -16.95 1.68 5.22
CA ALA A 222 -16.68 3.04 5.69
C ALA A 222 -15.24 3.29 6.18
N SER A 223 -14.28 2.51 5.72
CA SER A 223 -12.88 2.63 6.09
C SER A 223 -12.12 3.59 5.18
N LYS A 224 -10.96 4.07 5.64
CA LYS A 224 -10.12 4.95 4.85
C LYS A 224 -8.64 4.58 4.94
N ILE A 225 -7.96 4.71 3.80
CA ILE A 225 -6.52 4.58 3.61
C ILE A 225 -6.06 5.87 2.95
N THR A 226 -5.41 6.75 3.70
CA THR A 226 -5.11 8.12 3.23
C THR A 226 -3.72 8.59 3.61
N ASP A 227 -3.11 9.40 2.75
CA ASP A 227 -1.85 10.09 3.05
C ASP A 227 -0.67 9.15 3.40
N ASN A 228 -0.66 7.92 2.87
CA ASN A 228 0.41 6.97 3.12
C ASN A 228 1.45 6.98 1.99
N LEU A 229 2.70 6.70 2.34
CA LEU A 229 3.74 6.28 1.42
C LEU A 229 3.84 4.75 1.46
N ILE A 230 3.56 4.08 0.35
CA ILE A 230 3.41 2.64 0.30
C ILE A 230 4.25 2.05 -0.83
N GLY A 231 5.06 1.03 -0.51
CA GLY A 231 5.80 0.23 -1.48
C GLY A 231 5.62 -1.25 -1.20
N ALA A 232 5.12 -1.99 -2.18
CA ALA A 232 5.00 -3.44 -2.04
C ALA A 232 6.28 -4.16 -2.42
N GLY A 233 6.51 -5.33 -1.85
CA GLY A 233 7.51 -6.29 -2.29
C GLY A 233 7.10 -7.02 -3.57
N LEU A 234 7.87 -8.03 -3.98
CA LEU A 234 7.69 -8.74 -5.25
C LEU A 234 6.45 -9.64 -5.30
N SER A 235 5.93 -10.06 -4.15
CA SER A 235 4.89 -11.09 -4.05
C SER A 235 3.51 -10.59 -3.67
N GLY A 236 3.36 -9.30 -3.32
CA GLY A 236 2.14 -8.80 -2.72
C GLY A 236 1.57 -7.52 -3.33
N HIS A 237 0.53 -7.03 -2.73
CA HIS A 237 -0.16 -5.79 -3.11
C HIS A 237 0.25 -4.63 -2.19
N SER A 238 0.27 -3.41 -2.73
CA SER A 238 0.36 -2.23 -1.87
C SER A 238 -0.93 -2.05 -1.07
N ILE A 239 -2.08 -2.19 -1.73
CA ILE A 239 -3.39 -2.19 -1.09
C ILE A 239 -4.24 -3.31 -1.71
N TYR A 240 -4.66 -4.23 -0.87
CA TYR A 240 -5.69 -5.22 -1.19
C TYR A 240 -6.94 -4.92 -0.38
N ALA A 241 -8.11 -4.93 -1.01
CA ALA A 241 -9.38 -4.81 -0.33
C ALA A 241 -10.38 -5.81 -0.87
N GLU A 242 -11.07 -6.50 0.05
CA GLU A 242 -12.02 -7.56 -0.26
C GLU A 242 -13.39 -7.22 0.33
N ASN A 243 -14.46 -7.38 -0.48
CA ASN A 243 -15.86 -7.22 -0.07
C ASN A 243 -16.13 -5.97 0.79
N HIS A 244 -15.58 -4.83 0.38
CA HIS A 244 -15.61 -3.59 1.16
C HIS A 244 -16.56 -2.56 0.53
N GLY A 245 -17.46 -1.98 1.34
CA GLY A 245 -18.37 -0.92 0.92
C GLY A 245 -17.94 0.46 1.42
N GLY A 246 -17.96 1.47 0.53
CA GLY A 246 -17.69 2.85 0.93
C GLY A 246 -16.25 3.10 1.40
N LEU A 247 -15.28 2.42 0.82
CA LEU A 247 -13.86 2.59 1.10
C LEU A 247 -13.34 3.90 0.48
N LEU A 248 -12.56 4.65 1.23
CA LEU A 248 -11.86 5.83 0.75
C LEU A 248 -10.36 5.56 0.66
N ILE A 249 -9.81 5.55 -0.57
CA ILE A 249 -8.36 5.45 -0.83
C ILE A 249 -7.94 6.76 -1.50
N THR A 250 -7.26 7.63 -0.75
CA THR A 250 -6.95 8.97 -1.28
C THR A 250 -5.62 9.52 -0.78
N ALA A 251 -4.99 10.34 -1.62
CA ALA A 251 -3.74 11.04 -1.30
C ALA A 251 -2.56 10.13 -0.97
N ASN A 252 -2.60 8.85 -1.37
CA ASN A 252 -1.47 7.94 -1.16
C ASN A 252 -0.43 8.09 -2.28
N ASN A 253 0.83 7.95 -1.91
CA ASN A 253 1.94 7.82 -2.85
C ASN A 253 2.38 6.36 -2.84
N ILE A 254 2.13 5.66 -3.95
CA ILE A 254 2.27 4.21 -4.04
C ILE A 254 3.37 3.87 -5.03
N PHE A 255 4.39 3.14 -4.57
CA PHE A 255 5.51 2.64 -5.37
C PHE A 255 5.49 1.11 -5.37
N PRO A 256 4.65 0.50 -6.18
CA PRO A 256 4.57 -0.94 -6.18
C PRO A 256 5.81 -1.55 -6.83
N ARG A 257 6.28 -2.58 -6.22
CA ARG A 257 7.24 -3.51 -6.81
C ARG A 257 6.63 -4.89 -7.04
N GLY A 258 5.36 -5.05 -6.67
CA GLY A 258 4.62 -6.30 -6.72
C GLY A 258 3.64 -6.39 -7.88
N VAL A 259 2.78 -7.37 -7.79
CA VAL A 259 1.82 -7.79 -8.85
C VAL A 259 0.82 -6.69 -9.17
N SER A 260 0.35 -5.97 -8.18
CA SER A 260 -0.50 -4.79 -8.37
C SER A 260 -0.32 -3.79 -7.23
N SER A 261 -0.58 -2.52 -7.51
CA SER A 261 -0.58 -1.48 -6.48
C SER A 261 -1.84 -1.56 -5.63
N VAL A 262 -3.00 -1.55 -6.30
CA VAL A 262 -4.32 -1.54 -5.68
C VAL A 262 -5.16 -2.65 -6.30
N TYR A 263 -5.57 -3.60 -5.49
CA TYR A 263 -6.40 -4.72 -5.93
C TYR A 263 -7.72 -4.72 -5.17
N LEU A 264 -8.82 -4.49 -5.89
CA LEU A 264 -10.16 -4.35 -5.34
C LEU A 264 -11.02 -5.54 -5.74
N SER A 265 -11.33 -6.41 -4.76
CA SER A 265 -12.12 -7.63 -4.93
C SER A 265 -13.48 -7.48 -4.26
N GLY A 266 -14.56 -7.32 -5.03
CA GLY A 266 -15.89 -7.11 -4.47
C GLY A 266 -16.07 -5.78 -3.73
N VAL A 267 -15.28 -4.78 -4.09
CA VAL A 267 -15.35 -3.43 -3.49
C VAL A 267 -16.43 -2.62 -4.16
N THR A 268 -17.29 -1.96 -3.36
CA THR A 268 -18.44 -1.24 -3.88
C THR A 268 -18.58 0.17 -3.30
N ARG A 269 -19.15 1.10 -4.09
CA ARG A 269 -19.50 2.46 -3.65
C ARG A 269 -18.35 3.20 -2.99
N SER A 270 -17.15 2.97 -3.50
CA SER A 270 -15.91 3.46 -2.92
C SER A 270 -15.31 4.58 -3.77
N ASN A 271 -14.49 5.42 -3.14
CA ASN A 271 -13.80 6.50 -3.81
C ASN A 271 -12.29 6.28 -3.76
N ILE A 272 -11.67 6.16 -4.93
CA ILE A 272 -10.24 6.00 -5.10
C ILE A 272 -9.72 7.21 -5.87
N SER A 273 -9.15 8.19 -5.17
CA SER A 273 -8.84 9.48 -5.78
C SER A 273 -7.56 10.13 -5.28
N ASN A 274 -6.97 10.97 -6.12
CA ASN A 274 -5.78 11.77 -5.78
C ASN A 274 -4.57 10.92 -5.35
N ASN A 275 -4.48 9.68 -5.78
CA ASN A 275 -3.32 8.85 -5.51
C ASN A 275 -2.30 8.97 -6.65
N ARG A 276 -1.02 8.87 -6.32
CA ARG A 276 0.04 8.64 -7.27
C ARG A 276 0.44 7.17 -7.22
N LEU A 277 0.33 6.48 -8.34
CA LEU A 277 0.74 5.09 -8.50
C LEU A 277 1.90 5.06 -9.50
N HIS A 278 3.05 4.57 -9.07
CA HIS A 278 4.22 4.44 -9.91
C HIS A 278 4.67 2.97 -9.92
N SER A 279 4.65 2.34 -11.07
CA SER A 279 5.02 0.93 -11.24
C SER A 279 5.83 0.71 -12.51
N PHE A 280 6.51 -0.41 -12.53
CA PHE A 280 7.17 -0.93 -13.73
C PHE A 280 6.27 -1.89 -14.52
N TYR A 281 5.15 -2.31 -13.92
CA TYR A 281 4.26 -3.34 -14.46
C TYR A 281 2.87 -2.79 -14.78
N PRO A 282 2.14 -3.47 -15.68
CA PRO A 282 0.71 -3.25 -15.84
C PRO A 282 -0.05 -3.71 -14.59
N GLY A 283 -1.36 -3.50 -14.56
CA GLY A 283 -2.19 -3.91 -13.43
C GLY A 283 -1.97 -3.08 -12.18
N MET A 284 -1.63 -1.80 -12.34
CA MET A 284 -1.42 -0.90 -11.21
C MET A 284 -2.67 -0.76 -10.35
N MET A 285 -3.84 -0.86 -10.97
CA MET A 285 -5.12 -0.98 -10.27
C MET A 285 -5.99 -2.02 -10.98
N VAL A 286 -6.59 -2.91 -10.18
CA VAL A 286 -7.47 -3.97 -10.68
C VAL A 286 -8.79 -3.93 -9.92
N LEU A 287 -9.90 -3.84 -10.66
CA LEU A 287 -11.26 -4.00 -10.14
C LEU A 287 -11.79 -5.34 -10.63
N THR A 288 -12.01 -6.26 -9.70
CA THR A 288 -12.53 -7.58 -10.06
C THR A 288 -14.01 -7.51 -10.45
N LYS A 289 -14.51 -8.63 -10.97
CA LYS A 289 -15.88 -8.80 -11.48
C LYS A 289 -16.97 -8.30 -10.53
N ASP A 290 -16.79 -8.49 -9.22
CA ASP A 290 -17.80 -8.16 -8.23
C ASP A 290 -17.64 -6.72 -7.66
N SER A 291 -16.68 -5.96 -8.20
CA SER A 291 -16.46 -4.56 -7.80
C SER A 291 -17.35 -3.61 -8.61
N SER A 292 -18.15 -2.81 -7.92
CA SER A 292 -19.15 -1.97 -8.61
C SER A 292 -19.43 -0.64 -7.92
N GLU A 293 -19.97 0.28 -8.71
CA GLU A 293 -20.39 1.62 -8.24
C GLU A 293 -19.22 2.42 -7.63
N ASN A 294 -17.97 2.17 -8.05
CA ASN A 294 -16.80 2.87 -7.55
C ASN A 294 -16.48 4.11 -8.40
N LEU A 295 -15.98 5.15 -7.75
CA LEU A 295 -15.42 6.33 -8.39
C LEU A 295 -13.90 6.29 -8.34
N ILE A 296 -13.25 6.25 -9.51
CA ILE A 296 -11.80 6.31 -9.67
C ILE A 296 -11.48 7.62 -10.38
N SER A 297 -10.93 8.60 -9.65
CA SER A 297 -10.79 9.94 -10.19
C SER A 297 -9.51 10.64 -9.74
N SER A 298 -8.99 11.48 -10.63
CA SER A 298 -7.85 12.37 -10.30
C SER A 298 -6.61 11.64 -9.80
N ASN A 299 -6.43 10.37 -10.18
CA ASN A 299 -5.21 9.62 -9.87
C ASN A 299 -4.17 9.82 -10.98
N HIS A 300 -2.91 9.72 -10.60
CA HIS A 300 -1.79 9.68 -11.53
C HIS A 300 -1.20 8.27 -11.57
N PHE A 301 -1.33 7.62 -12.72
CA PHE A 301 -0.74 6.31 -13.01
C PHE A 301 0.51 6.53 -13.85
N LEU A 302 1.67 6.16 -13.33
CA LEU A 302 2.94 6.23 -14.05
C LEU A 302 3.53 4.83 -14.16
N ARG A 303 3.59 4.29 -15.37
CA ARG A 303 4.42 3.13 -15.67
C ARG A 303 5.71 3.61 -16.29
N ASP A 304 6.79 3.30 -15.60
CA ASP A 304 8.12 3.68 -16.04
C ASP A 304 9.03 2.46 -16.03
N GLN A 305 9.63 2.16 -17.15
CA GLN A 305 10.51 1.02 -17.26
C GLN A 305 11.93 1.42 -16.91
N GLU A 306 12.38 0.99 -15.75
CA GLU A 306 13.74 1.19 -15.29
C GLU A 306 14.63 0.00 -15.66
N PRO A 307 15.78 0.21 -16.30
CA PRO A 307 16.70 -0.86 -16.66
C PRO A 307 17.26 -1.63 -15.46
N TRP A 308 17.26 -1.01 -14.28
CA TRP A 308 17.75 -1.60 -13.04
C TRP A 308 16.70 -2.41 -12.27
N ALA A 309 15.47 -2.42 -12.73
CA ALA A 309 14.41 -3.20 -12.12
C ALA A 309 14.22 -4.52 -12.91
N PRO A 310 15.12 -5.48 -12.79
CA PRO A 310 15.01 -6.78 -13.45
C PRO A 310 14.03 -7.65 -12.71
N PHE A 311 12.76 -7.32 -12.75
CA PHE A 311 11.73 -8.16 -12.18
C PHE A 311 11.36 -9.26 -13.16
N ASP A 312 12.34 -10.14 -13.35
CA ASP A 312 12.15 -11.36 -14.12
C ASP A 312 11.18 -12.26 -13.33
N GLY A 313 9.97 -12.33 -13.76
CA GLY A 313 9.02 -13.33 -13.31
C GLY A 313 7.70 -12.87 -12.76
N VAL A 314 7.53 -11.61 -12.40
CA VAL A 314 6.21 -11.09 -12.00
C VAL A 314 5.46 -10.63 -13.25
N ASN A 315 4.43 -11.38 -13.66
CA ASN A 315 3.55 -11.10 -14.81
C ASN A 315 4.29 -10.78 -16.10
N ASN A 316 5.52 -11.25 -16.24
CA ASN A 316 6.33 -11.02 -17.42
C ASN A 316 6.15 -9.60 -17.91
N GLY A 317 6.45 -8.56 -17.20
CA GLY A 317 6.37 -7.13 -17.55
C GLY A 317 5.96 -6.74 -18.97
N LEU A 318 5.63 -7.72 -19.76
CA LEU A 318 5.40 -7.75 -21.19
C LEU A 318 3.94 -7.85 -21.56
N ASP A 319 3.02 -8.04 -20.59
CA ASP A 319 1.59 -8.06 -20.94
C ASP A 319 1.09 -6.64 -21.15
N ASP A 320 1.50 -6.06 -22.26
CA ASP A 320 1.02 -4.76 -22.70
C ASP A 320 -0.49 -4.72 -22.95
N ASP A 321 -1.13 -5.89 -23.02
CA ASP A 321 -2.57 -6.02 -23.16
C ASP A 321 -3.31 -6.01 -21.84
N PHE A 322 -2.62 -6.20 -20.71
CA PHE A 322 -3.30 -6.28 -19.41
C PHE A 322 -3.99 -4.97 -19.00
N GLY A 323 -3.42 -3.83 -19.34
CA GLY A 323 -3.86 -2.50 -18.93
C GLY A 323 -3.19 -2.00 -17.65
N LEU A 324 -2.95 -0.70 -17.54
CA LEU A 324 -2.51 -0.08 -16.27
C LEU A 324 -3.65 -0.09 -15.26
N LEU A 325 -4.85 0.22 -15.71
CA LEU A 325 -6.11 0.07 -14.97
C LEU A 325 -6.94 -1.03 -15.65
N ARG A 326 -7.21 -2.11 -14.93
CA ARG A 326 -8.06 -3.20 -15.39
C ARG A 326 -9.40 -3.18 -14.68
N ILE A 327 -10.47 -3.28 -15.46
CA ILE A 327 -11.85 -3.23 -14.98
C ILE A 327 -12.57 -4.48 -15.45
N ASP A 328 -12.88 -5.35 -14.51
CA ASP A 328 -13.72 -6.53 -14.71
C ASP A 328 -15.11 -6.34 -14.08
N GLY A 329 -15.30 -5.27 -13.30
CA GLY A 329 -16.53 -4.93 -12.60
C GLY A 329 -17.47 -4.02 -13.40
N SER A 330 -18.60 -3.67 -12.80
CA SER A 330 -19.68 -2.95 -13.46
C SER A 330 -20.04 -1.64 -12.76
N HIS A 331 -20.66 -0.71 -13.51
CA HIS A 331 -21.17 0.56 -12.98
C HIS A 331 -20.10 1.46 -12.32
N ASN A 332 -18.82 1.29 -12.67
CA ASN A 332 -17.76 2.11 -12.16
C ASN A 332 -17.57 3.38 -12.98
N SER A 333 -17.17 4.47 -12.34
CA SER A 333 -16.86 5.74 -12.98
C SER A 333 -15.36 6.02 -12.91
N ILE A 334 -14.73 6.18 -14.08
CA ILE A 334 -13.31 6.43 -14.25
C ILE A 334 -13.14 7.82 -14.88
N ILE A 335 -12.80 8.83 -14.07
CA ILE A 335 -12.95 10.22 -14.46
C ILE A 335 -11.71 11.05 -14.13
N GLY A 336 -11.15 11.73 -15.13
CA GLY A 336 -10.13 12.76 -14.90
C GLY A 336 -8.80 12.22 -14.35
N ASN A 337 -8.47 10.96 -14.62
CA ASN A 337 -7.18 10.40 -14.25
C ASN A 337 -6.12 10.75 -15.30
N HIS A 338 -4.86 10.80 -14.85
CA HIS A 338 -3.70 10.97 -15.71
C HIS A 338 -2.92 9.66 -15.79
N PHE A 339 -2.66 9.19 -17.01
CA PHE A 339 -1.89 7.97 -17.29
C PHE A 339 -0.64 8.33 -18.10
N SER A 340 0.51 7.94 -17.59
CA SER A 340 1.80 8.09 -18.26
C SER A 340 2.42 6.71 -18.49
N GLU A 341 2.59 6.34 -19.75
CA GLU A 341 3.29 5.14 -20.17
C GLU A 341 4.66 5.56 -20.72
N VAL A 342 5.72 5.32 -19.96
CA VAL A 342 7.08 5.71 -20.36
C VAL A 342 7.87 4.47 -20.74
N MET A 343 8.42 4.45 -21.95
CA MET A 343 9.26 3.39 -22.47
C MET A 343 10.68 3.92 -22.69
N ASP A 344 11.66 3.18 -22.21
CA ASP A 344 13.06 3.42 -22.53
C ASP A 344 13.48 2.62 -23.77
N HIS A 345 14.33 3.18 -24.63
CA HIS A 345 14.90 2.48 -25.77
C HIS A 345 15.71 1.24 -25.41
N GLY A 346 16.22 1.16 -24.20
CA GLY A 346 16.89 -0.01 -23.63
C GLY A 346 15.94 -1.10 -23.11
N SER A 347 14.63 -0.87 -23.17
CA SER A 347 13.64 -1.77 -22.60
C SER A 347 13.58 -3.10 -23.33
N ILE A 348 13.27 -4.16 -22.59
CA ILE A 348 13.06 -5.53 -23.13
C ILE A 348 11.72 -5.64 -23.90
N ARG A 349 10.90 -4.62 -23.90
CA ARG A 349 9.59 -4.64 -24.61
C ARG A 349 9.80 -4.74 -26.12
N PRO A 350 9.01 -5.56 -26.82
CA PRO A 350 9.08 -5.67 -28.26
C PRO A 350 8.82 -4.31 -28.94
N LYS A 351 9.63 -3.97 -29.94
CA LYS A 351 9.42 -2.75 -30.72
C LYS A 351 8.04 -2.76 -31.40
N GLY A 352 7.32 -1.65 -31.29
CA GLY A 352 6.03 -1.46 -31.95
C GLY A 352 4.83 -2.00 -31.16
N THR A 353 5.02 -2.44 -29.91
CA THR A 353 3.88 -2.74 -29.04
C THR A 353 3.11 -1.47 -28.72
N LYS A 354 1.79 -1.61 -28.64
CA LYS A 354 0.88 -0.53 -28.24
C LYS A 354 0.23 -0.92 -26.91
N PRO A 355 0.79 -0.48 -25.78
CA PRO A 355 0.26 -0.87 -24.49
C PRO A 355 -1.17 -0.36 -24.26
N ALA A 356 -1.97 -1.18 -23.62
CA ALA A 356 -3.30 -0.80 -23.16
C ALA A 356 -3.19 0.02 -21.86
N ILE A 357 -3.90 1.11 -21.80
CA ILE A 357 -3.93 1.96 -20.60
C ILE A 357 -5.09 1.57 -19.70
N ILE A 358 -6.31 1.68 -20.18
CA ILE A 358 -7.51 1.23 -19.47
C ILE A 358 -8.05 0.02 -20.23
N ARG A 359 -8.21 -1.11 -19.54
CA ARG A 359 -8.82 -2.30 -20.12
C ARG A 359 -10.10 -2.66 -19.40
N VAL A 360 -11.18 -2.74 -20.14
CA VAL A 360 -12.47 -3.27 -19.69
C VAL A 360 -12.62 -4.67 -20.25
N SER A 361 -12.33 -5.69 -19.46
CA SER A 361 -12.31 -7.08 -19.92
C SER A 361 -13.68 -7.73 -19.85
N GLN A 362 -14.48 -7.32 -18.85
CA GLN A 362 -15.87 -7.73 -18.67
C GLN A 362 -16.60 -6.66 -17.86
N GLY A 363 -17.88 -6.89 -17.59
CA GLY A 363 -18.70 -5.93 -16.85
C GLY A 363 -19.47 -4.98 -17.78
N GLU A 364 -20.35 -4.22 -17.17
CA GLU A 364 -21.28 -3.38 -17.91
C GLU A 364 -21.46 -2.00 -17.30
N ALA A 365 -21.94 -1.08 -18.13
CA ALA A 365 -22.36 0.24 -17.71
C ALA A 365 -21.28 1.04 -16.97
N ASN A 366 -19.99 0.82 -17.27
CA ASN A 366 -18.93 1.65 -16.77
C ASN A 366 -18.89 2.99 -17.54
N TYR A 367 -18.52 4.05 -16.84
CA TYR A 367 -18.40 5.41 -17.37
C TYR A 367 -16.95 5.87 -17.36
N ILE A 368 -16.34 5.99 -18.54
CA ILE A 368 -14.92 6.32 -18.72
C ILE A 368 -14.82 7.62 -19.49
N VAL A 369 -14.38 8.71 -18.81
CA VAL A 369 -14.45 10.04 -19.40
C VAL A 369 -13.37 10.97 -18.88
N SER A 370 -12.91 11.86 -19.75
CA SER A 370 -11.97 12.94 -19.41
C SER A 370 -10.64 12.47 -18.81
N ASN A 371 -10.24 11.23 -19.10
CA ASN A 371 -8.93 10.75 -18.68
C ASN A 371 -7.88 11.23 -19.71
N HIS A 372 -6.71 11.61 -19.21
CA HIS A 372 -5.59 11.97 -20.05
C HIS A 372 -4.58 10.83 -20.08
N SER A 373 -4.23 10.35 -21.28
CA SER A 373 -3.25 9.28 -21.46
C SER A 373 -2.14 9.73 -22.39
N ILE A 374 -0.90 9.50 -22.00
CA ILE A 374 0.28 9.80 -22.79
C ILE A 374 1.24 8.61 -22.83
N GLY A 375 1.72 8.30 -24.03
CA GLY A 375 2.82 7.36 -24.22
C GLY A 375 4.08 8.13 -24.64
N VAL A 376 5.19 7.87 -24.02
CA VAL A 376 6.46 8.55 -24.31
C VAL A 376 7.57 7.52 -24.45
N ASP A 377 8.31 7.64 -25.58
CA ASP A 377 9.53 6.87 -25.81
C ASP A 377 10.72 7.78 -25.47
N VAL A 378 11.45 7.41 -24.43
CA VAL A 378 12.57 8.21 -23.92
C VAL A 378 13.90 7.52 -24.20
N THR A 379 14.91 8.32 -24.57
CA THR A 379 16.30 7.88 -24.60
C THR A 379 16.97 8.39 -23.35
N ARG A 380 17.27 7.50 -22.41
CA ARG A 380 18.03 7.87 -21.21
C ARG A 380 19.51 7.89 -21.53
N ALA A 381 20.21 8.90 -21.05
CA ALA A 381 21.67 8.90 -21.08
C ALA A 381 22.17 7.78 -20.17
N SER A 382 23.06 6.93 -20.69
CA SER A 382 23.74 5.94 -19.87
C SER A 382 24.61 6.67 -18.83
N SER A 383 24.21 6.68 -17.58
CA SER A 383 25.08 7.14 -16.49
C SER A 383 25.74 5.95 -15.80
N GLU A 384 26.97 6.13 -15.37
CA GLU A 384 27.77 5.08 -14.75
C GLU A 384 27.36 4.77 -13.31
N SER A 385 26.49 5.58 -12.69
CA SER A 385 25.96 5.30 -11.33
C SER A 385 24.46 5.18 -11.33
N ALA A 386 23.96 4.09 -10.74
CA ALA A 386 22.51 3.78 -10.69
C ALA A 386 21.68 4.84 -9.95
N TYR A 387 22.29 5.59 -9.02
CA TYR A 387 21.59 6.60 -8.23
C TYR A 387 21.53 7.96 -8.92
N GLU A 388 22.65 8.40 -9.47
CA GLU A 388 22.69 9.64 -10.30
C GLU A 388 21.79 9.50 -11.52
N SER A 389 21.67 8.26 -12.08
CA SER A 389 20.76 8.00 -13.19
C SER A 389 19.28 8.15 -12.83
N GLN A 390 18.87 7.88 -11.58
CA GLN A 390 17.48 8.09 -11.16
C GLN A 390 17.10 9.57 -11.10
N VAL A 391 17.96 10.39 -10.52
CA VAL A 391 17.69 11.83 -10.39
C VAL A 391 17.83 12.51 -11.75
N ASP A 392 18.84 12.16 -12.53
CA ASP A 392 19.05 12.70 -13.87
C ASP A 392 18.00 12.22 -14.88
N ALA A 393 17.53 10.99 -14.77
CA ALA A 393 16.46 10.48 -15.62
C ALA A 393 15.12 11.17 -15.35
N LEU A 394 14.83 11.51 -14.11
CA LEU A 394 13.63 12.29 -13.75
C LEU A 394 13.72 13.75 -14.22
N LEU A 395 14.94 14.32 -14.29
CA LEU A 395 15.16 15.71 -14.63
C LEU A 395 15.47 15.94 -16.12
N ASN A 396 16.00 14.94 -16.84
CA ASN A 396 16.47 15.02 -18.23
C ASN A 396 15.70 14.11 -19.20
N ILE A 397 14.39 14.04 -19.07
CA ILE A 397 13.56 13.37 -20.07
C ILE A 397 13.59 14.16 -21.37
N ASN A 398 14.51 13.85 -22.24
CA ASN A 398 14.44 14.27 -23.64
C ASN A 398 13.42 13.39 -24.35
N ALA A 399 12.14 13.71 -24.18
CA ALA A 399 11.05 13.04 -24.89
C ALA A 399 11.31 13.20 -26.40
N SER A 400 11.84 12.17 -27.04
CA SER A 400 12.16 12.22 -28.48
C SER A 400 10.99 11.80 -29.35
N LYS A 401 10.03 11.05 -28.82
CA LYS A 401 8.89 10.56 -29.60
C LYS A 401 7.69 10.23 -28.71
N TYR A 402 6.49 10.39 -29.26
CA TYR A 402 5.29 9.81 -28.69
C TYR A 402 5.25 8.31 -28.98
N LEU A 403 4.95 7.54 -27.94
CA LEU A 403 4.70 6.12 -28.05
C LEU A 403 3.23 5.90 -28.39
N PRO A 404 2.89 5.15 -29.44
CA PRO A 404 1.50 4.79 -29.70
C PRO A 404 0.95 3.93 -28.55
N ILE A 405 -0.18 4.33 -27.99
CA ILE A 405 -0.89 3.62 -26.93
C ILE A 405 -2.32 3.34 -27.32
N ARG A 406 -2.96 2.36 -26.65
CA ARG A 406 -4.41 2.15 -26.72
C ARG A 406 -5.02 2.68 -25.42
N CYS A 407 -5.67 3.83 -25.49
CA CYS A 407 -6.18 4.49 -24.29
C CYS A 407 -7.24 3.69 -23.56
N VAL A 408 -8.18 3.12 -24.31
CA VAL A 408 -9.23 2.27 -23.76
C VAL A 408 -9.42 1.06 -24.67
N VAL A 409 -9.29 -0.11 -24.10
CA VAL A 409 -9.57 -1.39 -24.75
C VAL A 409 -10.81 -2.00 -24.11
N VAL A 410 -11.85 -2.25 -24.89
CA VAL A 410 -13.09 -2.83 -24.39
C VAL A 410 -13.32 -4.16 -25.08
N GLU A 411 -13.41 -5.22 -24.30
CA GLU A 411 -13.61 -6.56 -24.85
C GLU A 411 -15.06 -6.88 -25.16
N ALA A 412 -15.25 -7.90 -25.98
CA ALA A 412 -16.56 -8.32 -26.47
C ALA A 412 -17.56 -8.70 -25.36
N ASN A 413 -17.06 -9.09 -24.21
CA ASN A 413 -17.89 -9.48 -23.07
C ASN A 413 -18.39 -8.29 -22.25
N SER A 414 -17.94 -7.09 -22.58
CA SER A 414 -18.30 -5.86 -21.86
C SER A 414 -19.39 -5.12 -22.61
N THR A 415 -20.44 -4.71 -21.91
CA THR A 415 -21.63 -4.12 -22.54
C THR A 415 -22.02 -2.78 -21.94
N ARG A 416 -22.73 -1.96 -22.69
CA ARG A 416 -23.33 -0.68 -22.24
C ARG A 416 -22.36 0.32 -21.64
N ASN A 417 -21.05 0.14 -21.82
CA ASN A 417 -20.06 1.09 -21.33
C ASN A 417 -20.13 2.40 -22.12
N THR A 418 -19.97 3.53 -21.43
CA THR A 418 -19.87 4.85 -22.04
C THR A 418 -18.44 5.32 -22.00
N ILE A 419 -17.86 5.60 -23.16
CA ILE A 419 -16.47 6.03 -23.29
C ILE A 419 -16.45 7.33 -24.08
N LEU A 420 -15.92 8.37 -23.44
CA LEU A 420 -15.68 9.67 -24.06
C LEU A 420 -14.20 9.97 -23.98
N ASP A 421 -13.49 9.74 -25.06
CA ASP A 421 -12.07 10.04 -25.16
C ASP A 421 -11.84 11.54 -25.30
N SER A 422 -10.87 12.06 -24.54
CA SER A 422 -10.45 13.46 -24.61
C SER A 422 -9.19 13.71 -25.43
N GLY A 423 -8.55 12.66 -25.97
CA GLY A 423 -7.27 12.75 -26.66
C GLY A 423 -7.38 12.80 -28.18
N LYS A 424 -6.65 13.72 -28.83
CA LYS A 424 -6.62 13.82 -30.31
C LYS A 424 -5.79 12.74 -31.01
N GLU A 425 -4.88 12.09 -30.29
CA GLU A 425 -3.88 11.19 -30.88
C GLU A 425 -3.98 9.76 -30.31
N ASN A 426 -4.97 9.51 -29.50
CA ASN A 426 -5.14 8.23 -28.81
C ASN A 426 -6.08 7.31 -29.62
N GLU A 427 -5.60 6.13 -29.93
CA GLU A 427 -6.44 5.09 -30.49
C GLU A 427 -7.37 4.55 -29.39
N VAL A 428 -8.67 4.65 -29.63
CA VAL A 428 -9.68 3.97 -28.81
C VAL A 428 -10.08 2.72 -29.53
N GLU A 429 -9.74 1.56 -28.99
CA GLU A 429 -10.13 0.28 -29.53
C GLU A 429 -11.42 -0.18 -28.86
N ILE A 430 -12.53 -0.16 -29.56
CA ILE A 430 -13.84 -0.51 -29.05
C ILE A 430 -14.45 -1.56 -29.94
N ASN A 431 -14.97 -2.62 -29.34
CA ASN A 431 -15.81 -3.55 -30.08
C ASN A 431 -17.20 -2.93 -30.26
N LEU A 432 -17.43 -2.34 -31.40
CA LEU A 432 -18.66 -1.60 -31.73
C LEU A 432 -19.94 -2.46 -31.73
N GLN A 433 -19.81 -3.78 -31.71
CA GLN A 433 -20.99 -4.67 -31.66
C GLN A 433 -21.61 -4.68 -30.24
N VAL A 434 -20.88 -4.28 -29.24
CA VAL A 434 -21.22 -4.46 -27.81
C VAL A 434 -21.31 -3.14 -27.05
N ASN A 435 -20.64 -2.10 -27.51
CA ASN A 435 -20.52 -0.82 -26.78
C ASN A 435 -20.98 0.35 -27.63
N ALA A 436 -21.65 1.32 -27.00
CA ALA A 436 -22.01 2.57 -27.62
C ALA A 436 -20.90 3.62 -27.44
N PHE A 437 -20.16 3.90 -28.49
CA PHE A 437 -19.35 5.09 -28.59
C PHE A 437 -20.22 6.23 -29.08
N ARG A 438 -20.34 7.30 -28.30
CA ARG A 438 -20.96 8.54 -28.75
C ARG A 438 -19.90 9.61 -28.84
N PRO A 439 -19.35 9.90 -30.01
CA PRO A 439 -18.55 11.11 -30.18
C PRO A 439 -19.45 12.30 -29.82
N THR A 440 -18.94 13.23 -29.05
CA THR A 440 -19.62 14.48 -28.79
C THR A 440 -19.93 15.12 -30.16
N PRO A 441 -21.19 15.46 -30.48
CA PRO A 441 -21.46 16.16 -31.69
C PRO A 441 -20.62 17.43 -31.71
N SER A 442 -19.74 17.56 -32.69
CA SER A 442 -19.12 18.84 -32.96
C SER A 442 -20.27 19.82 -33.17
N SER A 443 -20.48 20.75 -32.22
CA SER A 443 -21.38 21.85 -32.44
C SER A 443 -20.80 22.73 -33.55
N SER A 444 -21.07 22.36 -34.80
CA SER A 444 -21.00 23.31 -35.89
C SER A 444 -22.11 24.32 -35.63
N ARG A 445 -21.85 25.33 -34.83
CA ARG A 445 -22.58 26.58 -34.96
C ARG A 445 -22.14 27.16 -36.28
N GLU A 446 -22.95 27.00 -37.27
CA GLU A 446 -22.87 27.89 -38.43
C GLU A 446 -23.07 29.34 -37.91
N PRO A 447 -22.19 30.27 -38.29
CA PRO A 447 -22.42 31.66 -37.99
C PRO A 447 -23.66 32.10 -38.76
N ALA A 448 -24.59 32.72 -38.03
CA ALA A 448 -25.73 33.43 -38.61
C ALA A 448 -25.28 34.71 -39.30
#